data_e08177027c4a2db77ef9fbf51deaea5f
#
_entry.id   e08177027c4a2db77ef9fbf51deaea5f
#
_cell.length_a   1.000
_cell.length_b   1.000
_cell.length_c   1.000
_cell.angle_alpha   90.00
_cell.angle_beta   90.00
_cell.angle_gamma   90.00
#
_symmetry.space_group_name_H-M   'P 1'
#
loop_
_entity.id
_entity.type
_entity.pdbx_description
1 polymer ?
#
loop_
_entity_poly.entity_id
_entity_poly.type
_entity_poly.pdbx_seq_one_letter_code
_entity_poly.pdbx_strand_id
1 'polypeptide(L)'
;MINFTVGPVQMEEEIREIGAEEIPYFRTPEFSALMKENESLMTRFMKAGDKARTVFLTASGSGAMEAAVINLFTPDDRLLVVNGGSFGARFVKICAVHGIPYDEIKLESGRKLTAGHLIPYAGQGYTGFLVNVHETSTGVLYDMDLISRFCRKNGMWLVVDAISSFLADDFRMEEWGVDLVLTGSQKALALPPGIAAVVMNERAVKRVEKAEPRSLYFNLKDCLRDGERGQTPFTPAVGILIQMNRRLKMID
;
A
#
# COMPACT_ATOMS: atom_id res chain seq x y z
N MET A 1 27.13 -0.63 -14.79
CA MET A 1 27.02 -1.60 -13.66
C MET A 1 25.55 -2.05 -13.59
N ILE A 2 25.29 -3.36 -13.55
CA ILE A 2 23.93 -3.88 -13.39
C ILE A 2 23.61 -3.92 -11.90
N ASN A 3 22.44 -3.37 -11.51
CA ASN A 3 21.98 -3.34 -10.13
C ASN A 3 21.03 -4.52 -9.87
N PHE A 4 21.44 -5.43 -8.99
CA PHE A 4 20.62 -6.59 -8.55
C PHE A 4 20.00 -6.40 -7.17
N THR A 5 19.98 -5.17 -6.64
CA THR A 5 19.32 -4.93 -5.34
C THR A 5 17.80 -5.09 -5.48
N VAL A 6 17.16 -5.52 -4.41
CA VAL A 6 15.70 -5.68 -4.35
C VAL A 6 14.95 -4.32 -4.37
N GLY A 7 15.66 -3.22 -4.21
CA GLY A 7 15.16 -1.83 -4.29
C GLY A 7 16.03 -0.86 -3.50
N PRO A 8 16.24 0.36 -4.05
CA PRO A 8 15.76 0.86 -5.34
C PRO A 8 16.30 0.07 -6.52
N VAL A 9 15.44 -0.28 -7.46
CA VAL A 9 15.84 -0.97 -8.69
C VAL A 9 16.33 0.02 -9.74
N GLN A 10 17.00 -0.50 -10.79
CA GLN A 10 17.48 0.32 -11.88
C GLN A 10 16.32 0.86 -12.71
N MET A 11 16.31 2.18 -12.95
CA MET A 11 15.33 2.84 -13.81
C MET A 11 15.71 2.71 -15.28
N GLU A 12 14.71 2.69 -16.15
CA GLU A 12 14.88 2.84 -17.59
C GLU A 12 15.39 4.25 -17.96
N GLU A 13 16.07 4.37 -19.10
CA GLU A 13 16.67 5.64 -19.52
C GLU A 13 15.64 6.75 -19.69
N GLU A 14 14.54 6.46 -20.39
CA GLU A 14 13.44 7.40 -20.59
C GLU A 14 12.88 7.96 -19.26
N ILE A 15 12.76 7.11 -18.23
CA ILE A 15 12.29 7.55 -16.90
C ILE A 15 13.32 8.46 -16.22
N ARG A 16 14.61 8.21 -16.43
CA ARG A 16 15.70 9.07 -15.89
C ARG A 16 15.72 10.42 -16.57
N GLU A 17 15.51 10.46 -17.90
CA GLU A 17 15.45 11.69 -18.69
C GLU A 17 14.34 12.61 -18.22
N ILE A 18 13.12 12.09 -18.00
CA ILE A 18 12.00 12.86 -17.41
C ILE A 18 12.40 13.41 -16.02
N GLY A 19 13.12 12.65 -15.22
CA GLY A 19 13.59 13.10 -13.90
C GLY A 19 14.65 14.21 -13.95
N ALA A 20 15.25 14.49 -15.10
CA ALA A 20 16.21 15.56 -15.32
C ALA A 20 15.57 16.86 -15.83
N GLU A 21 14.28 16.83 -16.17
CA GLU A 21 13.54 18.01 -16.63
C GLU A 21 13.19 18.96 -15.47
N GLU A 22 12.91 20.22 -15.80
CA GLU A 22 12.41 21.19 -14.83
C GLU A 22 11.05 20.76 -14.28
N ILE A 23 10.89 20.87 -12.97
CA ILE A 23 9.65 20.51 -12.29
C ILE A 23 8.59 21.61 -12.48
N PRO A 24 7.45 21.32 -13.13
CA PRO A 24 6.40 22.30 -13.33
C PRO A 24 5.64 22.60 -12.02
N TYR A 25 4.96 23.73 -11.99
CA TYR A 25 4.02 24.02 -10.91
C TYR A 25 2.85 23.03 -10.94
N PHE A 26 2.54 22.43 -9.80
CA PHE A 26 1.59 21.31 -9.72
C PHE A 26 0.11 21.72 -9.52
N ARG A 27 -0.18 22.97 -9.13
CA ARG A 27 -1.57 23.45 -8.99
C ARG A 27 -2.15 23.91 -10.33
N THR A 28 -2.08 23.06 -11.35
CA THR A 28 -2.57 23.33 -12.71
C THR A 28 -3.58 22.27 -13.14
N PRO A 29 -4.46 22.57 -14.11
CA PRO A 29 -5.39 21.60 -14.69
C PRO A 29 -4.68 20.39 -15.31
N GLU A 30 -3.53 20.61 -15.95
CA GLU A 30 -2.73 19.57 -16.63
C GLU A 30 -2.19 18.58 -15.61
N PHE A 31 -1.62 19.06 -14.50
CA PHE A 31 -1.16 18.19 -13.43
C PHE A 31 -2.31 17.46 -12.74
N SER A 32 -3.46 18.14 -12.58
CA SER A 32 -4.68 17.49 -12.05
C SER A 32 -5.17 16.35 -12.93
N ALA A 33 -5.11 16.51 -14.26
CA ALA A 33 -5.45 15.46 -15.21
C ALA A 33 -4.48 14.28 -15.12
N LEU A 34 -3.16 14.56 -15.04
CA LEU A 34 -2.12 13.54 -14.84
C LEU A 34 -2.33 12.74 -13.54
N MET A 35 -2.68 13.41 -12.45
CA MET A 35 -2.93 12.75 -11.16
C MET A 35 -4.15 11.81 -11.21
N LYS A 36 -5.24 12.22 -11.86
CA LYS A 36 -6.42 11.38 -12.09
C LYS A 36 -6.11 10.17 -12.96
N GLU A 37 -5.28 10.36 -13.98
CA GLU A 37 -4.82 9.27 -14.82
C GLU A 37 -3.93 8.29 -14.02
N ASN A 38 -3.01 8.78 -13.20
CA ASN A 38 -2.23 7.95 -12.28
C ASN A 38 -3.12 7.14 -11.33
N GLU A 39 -4.15 7.76 -10.76
CA GLU A 39 -5.12 7.07 -9.91
C GLU A 39 -5.82 5.93 -10.68
N SER A 40 -6.33 6.23 -11.88
CA SER A 40 -7.01 5.24 -12.72
C SER A 40 -6.10 4.06 -13.08
N LEU A 41 -4.87 4.35 -13.54
CA LEU A 41 -3.90 3.33 -13.90
C LEU A 41 -3.51 2.45 -12.71
N MET A 42 -3.20 3.05 -11.56
CA MET A 42 -2.86 2.31 -10.35
C MET A 42 -4.00 1.40 -9.89
N THR A 43 -5.22 1.91 -9.86
CA THR A 43 -6.43 1.15 -9.48
C THR A 43 -6.63 -0.06 -10.41
N ARG A 44 -6.44 0.14 -11.71
CA ARG A 44 -6.54 -0.92 -12.71
C ARG A 44 -5.46 -2.00 -12.55
N PHE A 45 -4.18 -1.60 -12.40
CA PHE A 45 -3.09 -2.54 -12.21
C PHE A 45 -3.19 -3.34 -10.90
N MET A 46 -3.81 -2.76 -9.87
CA MET A 46 -4.13 -3.49 -8.64
C MET A 46 -5.35 -4.42 -8.77
N LYS A 47 -6.06 -4.39 -9.90
CA LYS A 47 -7.34 -5.11 -10.11
C LYS A 47 -8.31 -4.84 -8.96
N ALA A 48 -8.55 -3.56 -8.66
CA ALA A 48 -9.17 -3.09 -7.42
C ALA A 48 -10.66 -2.74 -7.55
N GLY A 49 -11.35 -3.13 -8.58
CA GLY A 49 -12.78 -2.83 -8.77
C GLY A 49 -13.07 -1.32 -9.05
N ASP A 50 -14.23 -1.06 -9.62
CA ASP A 50 -14.58 0.26 -10.21
C ASP A 50 -14.72 1.40 -9.20
N LYS A 51 -14.99 1.10 -7.92
CA LYS A 51 -15.18 2.10 -6.87
C LYS A 51 -13.98 2.27 -5.95
N ALA A 52 -12.87 1.63 -6.30
CA ALA A 52 -11.64 1.80 -5.57
C ALA A 52 -11.03 3.18 -5.84
N ARG A 53 -10.30 3.68 -4.86
CA ARG A 53 -9.59 4.97 -4.92
C ARG A 53 -8.12 4.78 -4.64
N THR A 54 -7.29 5.52 -5.35
CA THR A 54 -5.84 5.56 -5.09
C THR A 54 -5.42 6.95 -4.63
N VAL A 55 -4.67 7.02 -3.55
CA VAL A 55 -4.02 8.25 -3.09
C VAL A 55 -2.50 8.08 -3.11
N PHE A 56 -1.80 9.20 -3.34
CA PHE A 56 -0.34 9.24 -3.40
C PHE A 56 0.22 10.04 -2.23
N LEU A 57 1.17 9.45 -1.51
CA LEU A 57 1.87 10.07 -0.40
C LEU A 57 3.32 10.33 -0.79
N THR A 58 3.81 11.54 -0.56
CA THR A 58 5.25 11.82 -0.62
C THR A 58 5.90 11.22 0.63
N ALA A 59 6.18 9.93 0.54
CA ALA A 59 6.64 9.13 1.67
C ALA A 59 7.34 7.85 1.21
N SER A 60 8.04 7.20 2.11
CA SER A 60 8.45 5.80 1.93
C SER A 60 7.27 4.85 2.12
N GLY A 61 7.43 3.59 1.69
CA GLY A 61 6.43 2.56 1.97
C GLY A 61 6.09 2.40 3.45
N SER A 62 7.05 2.66 4.35
CA SER A 62 6.78 2.66 5.80
C SER A 62 5.79 3.73 6.22
N GLY A 63 5.86 4.92 5.60
CA GLY A 63 4.85 5.96 5.82
C GLY A 63 3.46 5.55 5.34
N ALA A 64 3.37 4.83 4.21
CA ALA A 64 2.09 4.28 3.75
C ALA A 64 1.55 3.16 4.67
N MET A 65 2.43 2.31 5.23
CA MET A 65 2.04 1.32 6.24
C MET A 65 1.44 2.00 7.47
N GLU A 66 2.10 3.05 7.97
CA GLU A 66 1.60 3.84 9.10
C GLU A 66 0.28 4.54 8.76
N ALA A 67 0.19 5.20 7.60
CA ALA A 67 -1.04 5.82 7.12
C ALA A 67 -2.20 4.81 7.05
N ALA A 68 -1.98 3.61 6.51
CA ALA A 68 -2.98 2.55 6.43
C ALA A 68 -3.52 2.18 7.82
N VAL A 69 -2.63 1.94 8.77
CA VAL A 69 -3.00 1.49 10.13
C VAL A 69 -3.78 2.58 10.87
N ILE A 70 -3.28 3.82 10.90
CA ILE A 70 -3.90 4.89 11.72
C ILE A 70 -5.20 5.46 11.14
N ASN A 71 -5.48 5.26 9.83
CA ASN A 71 -6.72 5.72 9.22
C ASN A 71 -7.81 4.65 9.20
N LEU A 72 -7.44 3.37 9.25
CA LEU A 72 -8.41 2.28 9.29
C LEU A 72 -8.73 1.77 10.69
N PHE A 73 -7.80 1.89 11.64
CA PHE A 73 -7.93 1.26 12.95
C PHE A 73 -7.74 2.23 14.10
N THR A 74 -8.42 1.94 15.20
CA THR A 74 -8.40 2.70 16.46
C THR A 74 -7.99 1.76 17.61
N PRO A 75 -7.76 2.27 18.83
CA PRO A 75 -7.56 1.41 20.01
C PRO A 75 -8.70 0.45 20.34
N ASP A 76 -9.89 0.65 19.76
CA ASP A 76 -11.04 -0.26 19.93
C ASP A 76 -10.98 -1.48 18.98
N ASP A 77 -10.07 -1.45 18.00
CA ASP A 77 -9.82 -2.56 17.09
C ASP A 77 -8.80 -3.54 17.71
N ARG A 78 -8.83 -4.79 17.27
CA ARG A 78 -7.82 -5.80 17.61
C ARG A 78 -7.29 -6.43 16.33
N LEU A 79 -6.00 -6.29 16.10
CA LEU A 79 -5.37 -6.68 14.84
C LEU A 79 -4.60 -7.98 14.96
N LEU A 80 -4.58 -8.74 13.88
CA LEU A 80 -3.71 -9.90 13.73
C LEU A 80 -2.64 -9.58 12.69
N VAL A 81 -1.37 -9.70 13.05
CA VAL A 81 -0.24 -9.28 12.22
C VAL A 81 0.64 -10.47 11.88
N VAL A 82 0.90 -10.69 10.59
CA VAL A 82 1.89 -11.69 10.16
C VAL A 82 3.28 -11.10 10.30
N ASN A 83 4.10 -11.71 11.14
CA ASN A 83 5.49 -11.32 11.39
C ASN A 83 6.44 -12.47 11.01
N GLY A 84 6.87 -12.48 9.73
CA GLY A 84 7.84 -13.45 9.20
C GLY A 84 9.19 -12.82 8.83
N GLY A 85 9.40 -11.55 9.20
CA GLY A 85 10.64 -10.83 8.93
C GLY A 85 10.54 -9.33 9.25
N SER A 86 11.50 -8.56 8.72
CA SER A 86 11.65 -7.13 9.06
C SER A 86 10.43 -6.26 8.70
N PHE A 87 9.70 -6.63 7.64
CA PHE A 87 8.55 -5.83 7.19
C PHE A 87 7.28 -6.21 7.93
N GLY A 88 7.06 -7.48 8.26
CA GLY A 88 6.02 -7.88 9.20
C GLY A 88 6.20 -7.25 10.58
N ALA A 89 7.42 -7.28 11.12
CA ALA A 89 7.78 -6.61 12.38
C ALA A 89 7.53 -5.09 12.36
N ARG A 90 7.53 -4.46 11.17
CA ARG A 90 7.22 -3.04 11.02
C ARG A 90 5.76 -2.73 11.30
N PHE A 91 4.83 -3.55 10.81
CA PHE A 91 3.41 -3.44 11.17
C PHE A 91 3.19 -3.59 12.67
N VAL A 92 3.87 -4.56 13.30
CA VAL A 92 3.85 -4.74 14.76
C VAL A 92 4.27 -3.46 15.48
N LYS A 93 5.41 -2.87 15.07
CA LYS A 93 5.90 -1.62 15.65
C LYS A 93 4.93 -0.45 15.46
N ILE A 94 4.30 -0.33 14.29
CA ILE A 94 3.31 0.70 14.03
C ILE A 94 2.11 0.54 14.97
N CYS A 95 1.55 -0.66 15.11
CA CYS A 95 0.46 -0.92 16.04
C CYS A 95 0.83 -0.53 17.48
N ALA A 96 2.02 -0.92 17.94
CA ALA A 96 2.51 -0.60 19.28
C ALA A 96 2.66 0.93 19.49
N VAL A 97 3.25 1.65 18.53
CA VAL A 97 3.44 3.12 18.62
C VAL A 97 2.11 3.85 18.72
N HIS A 98 1.09 3.38 18.00
CA HIS A 98 -0.23 4.02 17.97
C HIS A 98 -1.23 3.45 18.97
N GLY A 99 -0.80 2.55 19.86
CA GLY A 99 -1.64 1.97 20.91
C GLY A 99 -2.82 1.16 20.37
N ILE A 100 -2.67 0.55 19.20
CA ILE A 100 -3.71 -0.31 18.60
C ILE A 100 -3.43 -1.75 19.06
N PRO A 101 -4.39 -2.43 19.74
CA PRO A 101 -4.22 -3.80 20.19
C PRO A 101 -3.94 -4.78 19.04
N TYR A 102 -2.96 -5.64 19.23
CA TYR A 102 -2.59 -6.63 18.21
C TYR A 102 -2.07 -7.92 18.83
N ASP A 103 -2.16 -9.00 18.06
CA ASP A 103 -1.42 -10.25 18.27
C ASP A 103 -0.59 -10.56 17.03
N GLU A 104 0.51 -11.28 17.23
CA GLU A 104 1.45 -11.62 16.18
C GLU A 104 1.38 -13.11 15.81
N ILE A 105 1.28 -13.38 14.51
CA ILE A 105 1.64 -14.69 13.97
C ILE A 105 3.14 -14.66 13.68
N LYS A 106 3.95 -15.06 14.64
CA LYS A 106 5.41 -15.15 14.48
C LYS A 106 5.77 -16.37 13.65
N LEU A 107 6.45 -16.12 12.53
CA LEU A 107 6.98 -17.17 11.68
C LEU A 107 8.51 -17.21 11.83
N GLU A 108 9.07 -18.41 11.76
CA GLU A 108 10.52 -18.55 11.59
C GLU A 108 10.95 -17.93 10.24
N SER A 109 12.14 -17.33 10.22
CA SER A 109 12.67 -16.71 9.00
C SER A 109 12.69 -17.70 7.83
N GLY A 110 12.15 -17.27 6.69
CA GLY A 110 12.06 -18.11 5.50
C GLY A 110 10.92 -19.14 5.49
N ARG A 111 10.04 -19.15 6.50
CA ARG A 111 8.89 -20.06 6.56
C ARG A 111 7.62 -19.45 6.01
N LYS A 112 6.84 -20.25 5.30
CA LYS A 112 5.53 -19.85 4.76
C LYS A 112 4.47 -19.80 5.86
N LEU A 113 3.53 -18.86 5.73
CA LEU A 113 2.26 -18.91 6.47
C LEU A 113 1.43 -20.10 5.98
N THR A 114 0.90 -20.89 6.89
CA THR A 114 0.07 -22.06 6.61
C THR A 114 -1.27 -21.97 7.32
N ALA A 115 -2.25 -22.78 6.92
CA ALA A 115 -3.54 -22.87 7.62
C ALA A 115 -3.36 -23.23 9.12
N GLY A 116 -2.36 -24.06 9.47
CA GLY A 116 -2.07 -24.40 10.85
C GLY A 116 -1.72 -23.20 11.72
N HIS A 117 -1.04 -22.18 11.17
CA HIS A 117 -0.72 -20.95 11.87
C HIS A 117 -1.96 -20.06 12.10
N LEU A 118 -3.01 -20.18 11.27
CA LEU A 118 -4.23 -19.38 11.34
C LEU A 118 -5.29 -19.96 12.26
N ILE A 119 -5.32 -21.30 12.45
CA ILE A 119 -6.32 -22.01 13.24
C ILE A 119 -6.49 -21.43 14.66
N PRO A 120 -5.42 -21.12 15.42
CA PRO A 120 -5.56 -20.62 16.80
C PRO A 120 -6.28 -19.26 16.89
N TYR A 121 -6.33 -18.51 15.81
CA TYR A 121 -6.88 -17.16 15.76
C TYR A 121 -8.29 -17.09 15.16
N ALA A 122 -8.81 -18.19 14.65
CA ALA A 122 -10.15 -18.25 14.07
C ALA A 122 -11.24 -18.02 15.13
N GLY A 123 -12.19 -17.10 14.84
CA GLY A 123 -13.30 -16.80 15.75
C GLY A 123 -12.91 -16.04 17.02
N GLN A 124 -11.69 -15.49 17.11
CA GLN A 124 -11.18 -14.82 18.32
C GLN A 124 -11.49 -13.31 18.35
N GLY A 125 -12.34 -12.79 17.44
CA GLY A 125 -12.80 -11.40 17.46
C GLY A 125 -11.79 -10.38 16.94
N TYR A 126 -10.81 -10.79 16.14
CA TYR A 126 -9.95 -9.84 15.44
C TYR A 126 -10.74 -9.04 14.42
N THR A 127 -10.49 -7.73 14.39
CA THR A 127 -11.16 -6.81 13.46
C THR A 127 -10.35 -6.57 12.18
N GLY A 128 -9.02 -6.71 12.22
CA GLY A 128 -8.15 -6.51 11.07
C GLY A 128 -7.00 -7.52 10.99
N PHE A 129 -6.52 -7.72 9.76
CA PHE A 129 -5.40 -8.57 9.41
C PHE A 129 -4.37 -7.77 8.62
N LEU A 130 -3.13 -7.70 9.10
CA LEU A 130 -2.04 -6.98 8.46
C LEU A 130 -1.00 -7.97 7.94
N VAL A 131 -0.64 -7.86 6.67
CA VAL A 131 0.34 -8.74 6.05
C VAL A 131 1.08 -8.05 4.91
N ASN A 132 2.34 -8.36 4.71
CA ASN A 132 3.06 -8.12 3.46
C ASN A 132 2.95 -9.37 2.57
N VAL A 133 2.61 -9.19 1.29
CA VAL A 133 2.51 -10.33 0.34
C VAL A 133 3.86 -11.02 0.20
N HIS A 134 4.90 -10.21 0.04
CA HIS A 134 6.27 -10.66 -0.10
C HIS A 134 7.12 -10.13 1.07
N GLU A 135 7.50 -11.02 1.99
CA GLU A 135 8.44 -10.65 3.05
C GLU A 135 9.85 -10.53 2.45
N THR A 136 10.18 -9.32 2.04
CA THR A 136 11.40 -9.01 1.29
C THR A 136 12.68 -9.40 2.03
N SER A 137 12.68 -9.30 3.36
CA SER A 137 13.86 -9.60 4.18
C SER A 137 14.22 -11.10 4.22
N THR A 138 13.27 -11.96 3.88
CA THR A 138 13.44 -13.42 3.90
C THR A 138 13.14 -14.11 2.56
N GLY A 139 12.64 -13.33 1.57
CA GLY A 139 12.30 -13.85 0.24
C GLY A 139 11.05 -14.75 0.21
N VAL A 140 10.17 -14.63 1.18
CA VAL A 140 8.95 -15.47 1.26
C VAL A 140 7.77 -14.77 0.63
N LEU A 141 7.13 -15.41 -0.34
CA LEU A 141 5.83 -15.03 -0.90
C LEU A 141 4.73 -15.79 -0.15
N TYR A 142 3.77 -15.07 0.43
CA TYR A 142 2.65 -15.66 1.15
C TYR A 142 1.48 -15.99 0.22
N ASP A 143 0.73 -17.05 0.56
CA ASP A 143 -0.48 -17.48 -0.14
C ASP A 143 -1.65 -16.54 0.18
N MET A 144 -1.91 -15.61 -0.74
CA MET A 144 -3.01 -14.64 -0.58
C MET A 144 -4.39 -15.27 -0.67
N ASP A 145 -4.56 -16.39 -1.38
CA ASP A 145 -5.83 -17.11 -1.41
C ASP A 145 -6.16 -17.72 -0.05
N LEU A 146 -5.17 -18.26 0.65
CA LEU A 146 -5.32 -18.74 2.03
C LEU A 146 -5.72 -17.59 2.97
N ILE A 147 -5.01 -16.46 2.90
CA ILE A 147 -5.23 -15.29 3.74
C ILE A 147 -6.62 -14.69 3.48
N SER A 148 -6.98 -14.51 2.21
CA SER A 148 -8.29 -14.01 1.79
C SER A 148 -9.45 -14.84 2.37
N ARG A 149 -9.39 -16.17 2.21
CA ARG A 149 -10.40 -17.07 2.75
C ARG A 149 -10.51 -16.96 4.28
N PHE A 150 -9.39 -16.87 4.97
CA PHE A 150 -9.36 -16.71 6.42
C PHE A 150 -9.99 -15.39 6.86
N CYS A 151 -9.60 -14.26 6.25
CA CYS A 151 -10.12 -12.94 6.58
C CYS A 151 -11.62 -12.83 6.31
N ARG A 152 -12.10 -13.30 5.15
CA ARG A 152 -13.53 -13.32 4.81
C ARG A 152 -14.35 -14.12 5.80
N LYS A 153 -13.88 -15.35 6.14
CA LYS A 153 -14.58 -16.22 7.09
C LYS A 153 -14.72 -15.61 8.48
N ASN A 154 -13.75 -14.78 8.89
CA ASN A 154 -13.74 -14.14 10.21
C ASN A 154 -14.19 -12.67 10.20
N GLY A 155 -14.62 -12.12 9.06
CA GLY A 155 -15.12 -10.74 8.94
C GLY A 155 -14.06 -9.66 9.15
N MET A 156 -12.78 -9.99 8.96
CA MET A 156 -11.66 -9.08 9.20
C MET A 156 -11.46 -8.10 8.05
N TRP A 157 -10.97 -6.90 8.37
CA TRP A 157 -10.38 -5.98 7.41
C TRP A 157 -9.02 -6.51 6.97
N LEU A 158 -8.77 -6.56 5.66
CA LEU A 158 -7.49 -7.04 5.12
C LEU A 158 -6.67 -5.88 4.58
N VAL A 159 -5.55 -5.59 5.24
CA VAL A 159 -4.56 -4.58 4.83
C VAL A 159 -3.29 -5.27 4.37
N VAL A 160 -2.84 -4.91 3.17
CA VAL A 160 -1.75 -5.61 2.49
C VAL A 160 -0.63 -4.65 2.10
N ASP A 161 0.58 -4.96 2.49
CA ASP A 161 1.79 -4.38 1.93
C ASP A 161 2.20 -5.18 0.68
N ALA A 162 2.06 -4.56 -0.48
CA ALA A 162 2.47 -5.10 -1.78
C ALA A 162 3.70 -4.39 -2.36
N ILE A 163 4.52 -3.74 -1.52
CA ILE A 163 5.66 -2.94 -1.99
C ILE A 163 6.59 -3.76 -2.89
N SER A 164 6.93 -4.98 -2.51
CA SER A 164 7.84 -5.82 -3.28
C SER A 164 7.15 -6.78 -4.25
N SER A 165 5.82 -6.92 -4.19
CA SER A 165 5.05 -7.84 -5.04
C SER A 165 4.29 -7.14 -6.16
N PHE A 166 3.86 -5.88 -5.97
CA PHE A 166 3.14 -5.14 -7.01
C PHE A 166 3.95 -5.08 -8.31
N LEU A 167 3.35 -5.49 -9.42
CA LEU A 167 3.95 -5.63 -10.76
C LEU A 167 5.07 -6.69 -10.88
N ALA A 168 5.50 -7.30 -9.78
CA ALA A 168 6.45 -8.42 -9.79
C ALA A 168 5.73 -9.77 -9.74
N ASP A 169 4.65 -9.83 -8.97
CA ASP A 169 3.78 -11.00 -8.82
C ASP A 169 2.35 -10.64 -9.24
N ASP A 170 1.52 -11.64 -9.57
CA ASP A 170 0.10 -11.41 -9.83
C ASP A 170 -0.60 -10.91 -8.55
N PHE A 171 -1.31 -9.78 -8.66
CA PHE A 171 -2.04 -9.18 -7.56
C PHE A 171 -3.50 -8.96 -7.95
N ARG A 172 -4.44 -9.43 -7.11
CA ARG A 172 -5.87 -9.46 -7.42
C ARG A 172 -6.67 -8.90 -6.25
N MET A 173 -6.64 -7.55 -6.10
CA MET A 173 -7.18 -6.86 -4.92
C MET A 173 -8.65 -7.21 -4.66
N GLU A 174 -9.52 -7.08 -5.68
CA GLU A 174 -10.96 -7.34 -5.55
C GLU A 174 -11.26 -8.82 -5.29
N GLU A 175 -10.63 -9.72 -6.05
CA GLU A 175 -10.82 -11.17 -5.91
C GLU A 175 -10.42 -11.66 -4.53
N TRP A 176 -9.31 -11.15 -3.98
CA TRP A 176 -8.86 -11.50 -2.63
C TRP A 176 -9.61 -10.75 -1.51
N GLY A 177 -10.44 -9.75 -1.85
CA GLY A 177 -11.17 -8.95 -0.87
C GLY A 177 -10.25 -8.11 0.01
N VAL A 178 -9.16 -7.63 -0.56
CA VAL A 178 -8.26 -6.70 0.11
C VAL A 178 -8.95 -5.35 0.26
N ASP A 179 -8.98 -4.82 1.48
CA ASP A 179 -9.62 -3.54 1.75
C ASP A 179 -8.71 -2.36 1.45
N LEU A 180 -7.43 -2.50 1.80
CA LEU A 180 -6.41 -1.50 1.53
C LEU A 180 -5.11 -2.20 1.16
N VAL A 181 -4.50 -1.77 0.06
CA VAL A 181 -3.16 -2.19 -0.35
C VAL A 181 -2.26 -0.98 -0.53
N LEU A 182 -0.99 -1.15 -0.22
CA LEU A 182 0.01 -0.12 -0.40
C LEU A 182 1.22 -0.63 -1.21
N THR A 183 1.83 0.28 -1.96
CA THR A 183 3.07 0.01 -2.70
C THR A 183 3.99 1.23 -2.72
N GLY A 184 5.21 1.06 -3.19
CA GLY A 184 6.24 2.10 -3.24
C GLY A 184 6.87 2.24 -4.64
N SER A 185 7.27 3.46 -4.98
CA SER A 185 7.80 3.82 -6.29
C SER A 185 9.11 3.10 -6.68
N GLN A 186 9.95 2.73 -5.70
CA GLN A 186 11.32 2.26 -5.89
C GLN A 186 11.48 0.76 -6.15
N LYS A 187 10.39 0.01 -6.24
CA LYS A 187 10.40 -1.45 -6.51
C LYS A 187 10.10 -1.73 -8.00
N ALA A 188 9.18 -2.63 -8.33
CA ALA A 188 8.91 -3.01 -9.72
C ALA A 188 8.39 -1.86 -10.61
N LEU A 189 7.85 -0.78 -10.01
CA LEU A 189 7.57 0.46 -10.74
C LEU A 189 8.86 1.08 -11.34
N ALA A 190 10.04 0.77 -10.80
CA ALA A 190 11.34 1.26 -11.28
C ALA A 190 11.41 2.79 -11.38
N LEU A 191 10.97 3.46 -10.32
CA LEU A 191 10.98 4.91 -10.14
C LEU A 191 11.92 5.30 -8.99
N PRO A 192 12.28 6.59 -8.86
CA PRO A 192 12.98 7.06 -7.67
C PRO A 192 12.17 6.78 -6.39
N PRO A 193 12.81 6.51 -5.24
CA PRO A 193 12.13 6.47 -3.97
C PRO A 193 11.55 7.84 -3.64
N GLY A 194 10.35 7.88 -3.05
CA GLY A 194 9.73 9.14 -2.62
C GLY A 194 8.21 9.20 -2.74
N ILE A 195 7.61 8.29 -3.51
CA ILE A 195 6.14 8.14 -3.57
C ILE A 195 5.74 6.77 -3.07
N ALA A 196 4.73 6.75 -2.22
CA ALA A 196 3.97 5.56 -1.89
C ALA A 196 2.51 5.74 -2.33
N ALA A 197 1.94 4.72 -2.96
CA ALA A 197 0.54 4.68 -3.34
C ALA A 197 -0.26 3.81 -2.37
N VAL A 198 -1.44 4.29 -2.00
CA VAL A 198 -2.40 3.56 -1.17
C VAL A 198 -3.68 3.41 -1.96
N VAL A 199 -4.07 2.16 -2.24
CA VAL A 199 -5.31 1.82 -2.96
C VAL A 199 -6.31 1.26 -1.97
N MET A 200 -7.51 1.80 -1.98
CA MET A 200 -8.59 1.48 -1.04
C MET A 200 -9.83 1.03 -1.83
N ASN A 201 -10.44 -0.08 -1.41
CA ASN A 201 -11.75 -0.46 -1.93
C ASN A 201 -12.85 0.48 -1.38
N GLU A 202 -14.08 0.37 -1.91
CA GLU A 202 -15.23 1.20 -1.49
C GLU A 202 -15.48 1.12 0.03
N ARG A 203 -15.31 -0.06 0.63
CA ARG A 203 -15.51 -0.27 2.07
C ARG A 203 -14.47 0.51 2.88
N ALA A 204 -13.20 0.46 2.49
CA ALA A 204 -12.12 1.18 3.15
C ALA A 204 -12.26 2.70 2.98
N VAL A 205 -12.63 3.18 1.79
CA VAL A 205 -12.92 4.61 1.55
C VAL A 205 -13.99 5.10 2.53
N LYS A 206 -15.13 4.41 2.62
CA LYS A 206 -16.21 4.78 3.55
C LYS A 206 -15.80 4.78 5.03
N ARG A 207 -14.87 3.89 5.42
CA ARG A 207 -14.35 3.88 6.79
C ARG A 207 -13.43 5.07 7.05
N VAL A 208 -12.51 5.36 6.13
CA VAL A 208 -11.58 6.49 6.20
C VAL A 208 -12.33 7.84 6.24
N GLU A 209 -13.38 8.00 5.42
CA GLU A 209 -14.20 9.24 5.41
C GLU A 209 -14.87 9.52 6.76
N LYS A 210 -15.22 8.47 7.51
CA LYS A 210 -15.86 8.58 8.83
C LYS A 210 -14.88 8.67 9.98
N ALA A 211 -13.61 8.31 9.75
CA ALA A 211 -12.60 8.30 10.80
C ALA A 211 -12.21 9.71 11.24
N GLU A 212 -11.90 9.86 12.53
CA GLU A 212 -11.25 11.06 13.03
C GLU A 212 -9.75 11.02 12.70
N PRO A 213 -9.20 12.11 12.12
CA PRO A 213 -7.79 12.17 11.75
C PRO A 213 -6.86 12.03 12.96
N ARG A 214 -5.90 11.11 12.87
CA ARG A 214 -4.87 10.89 13.91
C ARG A 214 -3.50 11.40 13.50
N SER A 215 -3.38 11.95 12.30
CA SER A 215 -2.17 12.58 11.76
C SER A 215 -2.57 13.72 10.85
N LEU A 216 -1.82 14.81 10.89
CA LEU A 216 -1.99 15.89 9.90
C LEU A 216 -1.50 15.43 8.52
N TYR A 217 -0.30 14.82 8.46
CA TYR A 217 0.34 14.48 7.20
C TYR A 217 -0.21 13.20 6.56
N PHE A 218 -0.41 12.16 7.35
CA PHE A 218 -0.94 10.87 6.90
C PHE A 218 -2.48 10.79 7.02
N ASN A 219 -3.18 11.88 6.72
CA ASN A 219 -4.64 11.95 6.73
C ASN A 219 -5.18 11.51 5.36
N LEU A 220 -5.58 10.24 5.25
CA LEU A 220 -6.11 9.69 3.99
C LEU A 220 -7.46 10.32 3.61
N LYS A 221 -8.24 10.83 4.56
CA LYS A 221 -9.50 11.55 4.29
C LYS A 221 -9.25 12.85 3.51
N ASP A 222 -8.25 13.62 3.89
CA ASP A 222 -7.86 14.82 3.15
C ASP A 222 -7.26 14.47 1.79
N CYS A 223 -6.47 13.37 1.72
CA CYS A 223 -5.94 12.88 0.44
C CYS A 223 -7.06 12.48 -0.53
N LEU A 224 -8.10 11.80 -0.06
CA LEU A 224 -9.27 11.43 -0.88
C LEU A 224 -10.01 12.67 -1.36
N ARG A 225 -10.31 13.62 -0.46
CA ARG A 225 -11.00 14.87 -0.80
C ARG A 225 -10.24 15.67 -1.86
N ASP A 226 -8.95 15.86 -1.69
CA ASP A 226 -8.13 16.59 -2.65
C ASP A 226 -7.90 15.81 -3.95
N GLY A 227 -7.86 14.48 -3.88
CA GLY A 227 -7.78 13.56 -5.01
C GLY A 227 -8.97 13.71 -5.98
N GLU A 228 -10.17 14.04 -5.50
CA GLU A 228 -11.34 14.28 -6.37
C GLU A 228 -11.08 15.34 -7.45
N ARG A 229 -10.30 16.34 -7.13
CA ARG A 229 -9.87 17.39 -8.08
C ARG A 229 -8.49 17.12 -8.69
N GLY A 230 -7.90 15.93 -8.49
CA GLY A 230 -6.57 15.55 -8.98
C GLY A 230 -5.44 16.30 -8.28
N GLN A 231 -5.58 16.54 -6.97
CA GLN A 231 -4.60 17.27 -6.18
C GLN A 231 -4.22 16.51 -4.89
N THR A 232 -3.23 17.02 -4.19
CA THR A 232 -2.78 16.53 -2.90
C THR A 232 -2.90 17.63 -1.84
N PRO A 233 -3.08 17.28 -0.54
CA PRO A 233 -3.16 18.26 0.54
C PRO A 233 -1.90 19.13 0.64
N PHE A 234 -0.74 18.51 0.47
CA PHE A 234 0.59 19.15 0.57
C PHE A 234 1.34 19.04 -0.76
N THR A 235 2.43 19.78 -0.90
CA THR A 235 3.29 19.72 -2.11
C THR A 235 3.80 18.29 -2.32
N PRO A 236 3.48 17.65 -3.45
CA PRO A 236 3.91 16.28 -3.71
C PRO A 236 5.30 16.24 -4.35
N ALA A 237 5.89 15.04 -4.44
CA ALA A 237 7.08 14.80 -5.25
C ALA A 237 6.70 14.80 -6.75
N VAL A 238 6.51 16.00 -7.31
CA VAL A 238 5.95 16.25 -8.65
C VAL A 238 6.67 15.47 -9.74
N GLY A 239 8.00 15.54 -9.78
CA GLY A 239 8.81 14.83 -10.78
C GLY A 239 8.58 13.32 -10.77
N ILE A 240 8.48 12.70 -9.58
CA ILE A 240 8.23 11.25 -9.47
C ILE A 240 6.81 10.90 -9.94
N LEU A 241 5.83 11.76 -9.71
CA LEU A 241 4.45 11.53 -10.19
C LEU A 241 4.33 11.65 -11.72
N ILE A 242 5.12 12.53 -12.34
CA ILE A 242 5.24 12.61 -13.81
C ILE A 242 5.93 11.35 -14.36
N GLN A 243 7.04 10.94 -13.77
CA GLN A 243 7.71 9.68 -14.11
C GLN A 243 6.78 8.48 -13.93
N MET A 244 5.96 8.46 -12.87
CA MET A 244 4.98 7.40 -12.60
C MET A 244 3.94 7.32 -13.72
N ASN A 245 3.41 8.44 -14.16
CA ASN A 245 2.45 8.47 -15.28
C ASN A 245 3.05 7.83 -16.54
N ARG A 246 4.26 8.26 -16.90
CA ARG A 246 4.95 7.67 -18.05
C ARG A 246 5.21 6.18 -17.88
N ARG A 247 5.71 5.78 -16.71
CA ARG A 247 6.02 4.36 -16.42
C ARG A 247 4.77 3.48 -16.49
N LEU A 248 3.66 3.91 -15.90
CA LEU A 248 2.41 3.16 -15.93
C LEU A 248 1.88 2.99 -17.36
N LYS A 249 2.02 4.00 -18.22
CA LYS A 249 1.68 3.90 -19.65
C LYS A 249 2.58 2.98 -20.46
N MET A 250 3.84 2.84 -20.06
CA MET A 250 4.78 1.93 -20.76
C MET A 250 4.48 0.45 -20.50
N ILE A 251 3.88 0.13 -19.36
CA ILE A 251 3.56 -1.24 -18.94
C ILE A 251 2.09 -1.61 -19.16
N ASP A 252 1.29 -0.67 -19.67
CA ASP A 252 -0.11 -0.85 -20.07
C ASP A 252 -0.19 -1.46 -21.48
#